data_106344bc0633c269eeb2cf68bfe4ec72
#
_entry.id   106344bc0633c269eeb2cf68bfe4ec72
#
_cell.length_a   1.000
_cell.length_b   1.000
_cell.length_c   1.000
_cell.angle_alpha   90.00
_cell.angle_beta   90.00
_cell.angle_gamma   90.00
#
_symmetry.space_group_name_H-M   'P 1'
#
loop_
_entity.id
_entity.type
_entity.pdbx_description
1 polymer ?
#
loop_
_entity_poly.entity_id
_entity_poly.type
_entity_poly.pdbx_seq_one_letter_code
_entity_poly.pdbx_strand_id
1 'polypeptide(L)'
;VCTMLLLAGHSPWIAMLCAVLAGLLAGTVTGLLHVLLGIPPILAGILTQMVLWSVNLKILGKANQALPARSIDVLLTQMNIPAALPVLLGWAVVLVTLLVLFFSTELGCALRATGCNPVMSRAQGVNTGLMKVIGLALSNAVVAMSGGLLCQYQGYTDVNMGRGAVVIGLAAVVIGQAVLGRHGGHMAAQLGGVVLG
;
A
#
# COMPACT_ATOMS: atom_id res chain seq x y z
N VAL A 1 -9.22 -3.06 -9.84
CA VAL A 1 -8.89 -2.04 -10.87
C VAL A 1 -7.82 -2.58 -11.82
N CYS A 2 -6.64 -2.97 -11.34
CA CYS A 2 -5.54 -3.49 -12.16
C CYS A 2 -6.01 -4.63 -13.10
N THR A 3 -6.67 -5.64 -12.54
CA THR A 3 -7.18 -6.82 -13.28
C THR A 3 -8.13 -6.43 -14.40
N MET A 4 -9.07 -5.51 -14.14
CA MET A 4 -10.06 -5.10 -15.14
C MET A 4 -9.42 -4.33 -16.30
N LEU A 5 -8.41 -3.50 -16.02
CA LEU A 5 -7.68 -2.77 -17.05
C LEU A 5 -6.80 -3.69 -17.90
N LEU A 6 -6.20 -4.70 -17.28
CA LEU A 6 -5.46 -5.73 -18.01
C LEU A 6 -6.37 -6.57 -18.92
N LEU A 7 -7.56 -6.96 -18.44
CA LEU A 7 -8.56 -7.66 -19.24
C LEU A 7 -9.12 -6.79 -20.39
N ALA A 8 -9.15 -5.47 -20.22
CA ALA A 8 -9.53 -4.52 -21.27
C ALA A 8 -8.42 -4.29 -22.31
N GLY A 9 -7.26 -4.95 -22.19
CA GLY A 9 -6.16 -4.86 -23.16
C GLY A 9 -5.28 -3.63 -23.00
N HIS A 10 -5.35 -2.93 -21.86
CA HIS A 10 -4.46 -1.80 -21.59
C HIS A 10 -3.07 -2.28 -21.16
N SER A 11 -2.07 -1.45 -21.41
CA SER A 11 -0.68 -1.77 -21.02
C SER A 11 -0.58 -1.97 -19.50
N PRO A 12 0.28 -2.91 -19.02
CA PRO A 12 0.42 -3.23 -17.61
C PRO A 12 0.89 -2.04 -16.76
N TRP A 13 1.60 -1.09 -17.36
CA TRP A 13 2.02 0.15 -16.71
C TRP A 13 0.85 1.08 -16.39
N ILE A 14 -0.08 1.24 -17.34
CA ILE A 14 -1.29 2.05 -17.14
C ILE A 14 -2.18 1.39 -16.08
N ALA A 15 -2.35 0.08 -16.13
CA ALA A 15 -3.13 -0.67 -15.13
C ALA A 15 -2.56 -0.50 -13.72
N MET A 16 -1.22 -0.50 -13.58
CA MET A 16 -0.52 -0.28 -12.33
C MET A 16 -0.72 1.14 -11.80
N LEU A 17 -0.53 2.17 -12.66
CA LEU A 17 -0.75 3.56 -12.28
C LEU A 17 -2.20 3.81 -11.82
N CYS A 18 -3.17 3.28 -12.54
CA CYS A 18 -4.57 3.39 -12.15
C CYS A 18 -4.88 2.67 -10.82
N ALA A 19 -4.22 1.54 -10.55
CA ALA A 19 -4.35 0.85 -9.26
C ALA A 19 -3.79 1.70 -8.11
N VAL A 20 -2.63 2.33 -8.30
CA VAL A 20 -2.02 3.24 -7.31
C VAL A 20 -2.91 4.45 -7.06
N LEU A 21 -3.46 5.07 -8.11
CA LEU A 21 -4.38 6.20 -7.99
C LEU A 21 -5.66 5.80 -7.25
N ALA A 22 -6.22 4.64 -7.54
CA ALA A 22 -7.40 4.12 -6.82
C ALA A 22 -7.09 3.87 -5.35
N GLY A 23 -5.90 3.34 -5.02
CA GLY A 23 -5.44 3.19 -3.64
C GLY A 23 -5.24 4.52 -2.93
N LEU A 24 -4.69 5.52 -3.61
CA LEU A 24 -4.51 6.87 -3.09
C LEU A 24 -5.86 7.52 -2.77
N LEU A 25 -6.85 7.39 -3.66
CA LEU A 25 -8.22 7.87 -3.42
C LEU A 25 -8.87 7.15 -2.23
N ALA A 26 -8.75 5.83 -2.14
CA ALA A 26 -9.26 5.07 -1.00
C ALA A 26 -8.62 5.51 0.32
N GLY A 27 -7.31 5.76 0.32
CA GLY A 27 -6.58 6.27 1.49
C GLY A 27 -6.99 7.68 1.88
N THR A 28 -7.25 8.57 0.91
CA THR A 28 -7.77 9.92 1.21
C THR A 28 -9.14 9.86 1.84
N VAL A 29 -10.04 9.00 1.36
CA VAL A 29 -11.36 8.79 1.96
C VAL A 29 -11.23 8.30 3.40
N THR A 30 -10.38 7.30 3.65
CA THR A 30 -10.09 6.81 5.01
C THR A 30 -9.56 7.91 5.92
N GLY A 31 -8.62 8.71 5.41
CA GLY A 31 -8.04 9.85 6.13
C GLY A 31 -9.07 10.93 6.46
N LEU A 32 -9.94 11.25 5.52
CA LEU A 32 -11.04 12.20 5.73
C LEU A 32 -12.03 11.70 6.78
N LEU A 33 -12.41 10.43 6.73
CA LEU A 33 -13.27 9.81 7.76
C LEU A 33 -12.65 9.95 9.15
N HIS A 34 -11.34 9.72 9.28
CA HIS A 34 -10.63 9.86 10.54
C HIS A 34 -10.58 11.31 11.02
N VAL A 35 -10.25 12.26 10.13
CA VAL A 35 -9.98 13.66 10.51
C VAL A 35 -11.27 14.47 10.66
N LEU A 36 -12.24 14.28 9.76
CA LEU A 36 -13.49 15.07 9.78
C LEU A 36 -14.53 14.51 10.76
N LEU A 37 -14.68 13.17 10.82
CA LEU A 37 -15.66 12.56 11.71
C LEU A 37 -15.08 12.19 13.08
N GLY A 38 -13.77 12.35 13.31
CA GLY A 38 -13.13 12.00 14.57
C GLY A 38 -13.12 10.49 14.87
N ILE A 39 -13.37 9.64 13.87
CA ILE A 39 -13.44 8.17 14.03
C ILE A 39 -12.04 7.65 14.32
N PRO A 40 -11.86 6.70 15.28
CA PRO A 40 -10.57 6.06 15.52
C PRO A 40 -9.97 5.48 14.23
N PRO A 41 -8.63 5.59 14.00
CA PRO A 41 -8.00 5.21 12.73
C PRO A 41 -8.26 3.77 12.32
N ILE A 42 -8.25 2.84 13.28
CA ILE A 42 -8.51 1.41 13.07
C ILE A 42 -9.94 1.21 12.56
N LEU A 43 -10.92 1.87 13.18
CA LEU A 43 -12.32 1.76 12.80
C LEU A 43 -12.57 2.37 11.41
N ALA A 44 -11.97 3.52 11.12
CA ALA A 44 -12.04 4.15 9.79
C ALA A 44 -11.47 3.21 8.70
N GLY A 45 -10.36 2.52 8.99
CA GLY A 45 -9.78 1.52 8.09
C GLY A 45 -10.71 0.33 7.83
N ILE A 46 -11.32 -0.21 8.88
CA ILE A 46 -12.27 -1.34 8.76
C ILE A 46 -13.51 -0.93 7.95
N LEU A 47 -14.06 0.25 8.19
CA LEU A 47 -15.21 0.76 7.43
C LEU A 47 -14.88 0.91 5.94
N THR A 48 -13.75 1.53 5.63
CA THR A 48 -13.29 1.68 4.24
C THR A 48 -13.04 0.32 3.59
N GLN A 49 -12.47 -0.64 4.30
CA GLN A 49 -12.25 -2.00 3.82
C GLN A 49 -13.57 -2.69 3.45
N MET A 50 -14.61 -2.58 4.28
CA MET A 50 -15.92 -3.17 4.01
C MET A 50 -16.58 -2.55 2.77
N VAL A 51 -16.51 -1.22 2.63
CA VAL A 51 -17.03 -0.53 1.46
C VAL A 51 -16.27 -0.95 0.20
N LEU A 52 -14.94 -0.95 0.23
CA LEU A 52 -14.11 -1.36 -0.90
C LEU A 52 -14.33 -2.82 -1.29
N TRP A 53 -14.56 -3.71 -0.31
CA TRP A 53 -14.87 -5.11 -0.57
C TRP A 53 -16.16 -5.25 -1.39
N SER A 54 -17.22 -4.53 -1.01
CA SER A 54 -18.49 -4.51 -1.73
C SER A 54 -18.35 -3.91 -3.14
N VAL A 55 -17.58 -2.83 -3.27
CA VAL A 55 -17.30 -2.19 -4.57
C VAL A 55 -16.51 -3.13 -5.47
N ASN A 56 -15.48 -3.81 -4.94
CA ASN A 56 -14.69 -4.77 -5.70
C ASN A 56 -15.53 -5.95 -6.19
N LEU A 57 -16.43 -6.49 -5.37
CA LEU A 57 -17.34 -7.56 -5.75
C LEU A 57 -18.26 -7.12 -6.90
N LYS A 58 -18.76 -5.90 -6.84
CA LYS A 58 -19.63 -5.32 -7.89
C LYS A 58 -18.87 -5.10 -9.20
N ILE A 59 -17.60 -4.67 -9.13
CA ILE A 59 -16.77 -4.41 -10.31
C ILE A 59 -16.28 -5.72 -10.94
N LEU A 60 -15.83 -6.69 -10.14
CA LEU A 60 -15.36 -7.98 -10.66
C LEU A 60 -16.50 -8.88 -11.14
N GLY A 61 -17.70 -8.75 -10.58
CA GLY A 61 -18.85 -9.63 -10.87
C GLY A 61 -18.68 -11.08 -10.37
N LYS A 62 -17.48 -11.49 -9.99
CA LYS A 62 -17.12 -12.81 -9.47
C LYS A 62 -16.12 -12.67 -8.33
N ALA A 63 -16.12 -13.61 -7.39
CA ALA A 63 -15.20 -13.59 -6.25
C ALA A 63 -13.73 -13.84 -6.68
N ASN A 64 -13.52 -14.60 -7.74
CA ASN A 64 -12.21 -14.92 -8.30
C ASN A 64 -12.24 -14.69 -9.82
N GLN A 65 -11.26 -13.95 -10.31
CA GLN A 65 -11.07 -13.65 -11.73
C GLN A 65 -9.67 -14.09 -12.16
N ALA A 66 -9.61 -15.08 -13.05
CA ALA A 66 -8.35 -15.50 -13.66
C ALA A 66 -7.91 -14.49 -14.73
N LEU A 67 -6.62 -14.22 -14.77
CA LEU A 67 -5.96 -13.48 -15.85
C LEU A 67 -5.38 -14.49 -16.82
N PRO A 68 -5.75 -14.50 -18.11
CA PRO A 68 -5.14 -15.37 -19.10
C PRO A 68 -3.71 -14.86 -19.40
N ALA A 69 -2.77 -15.24 -18.55
CA ALA A 69 -1.37 -14.80 -18.61
C ALA A 69 -0.65 -15.11 -19.94
N ARG A 70 -1.24 -15.95 -20.80
CA ARG A 70 -0.71 -16.28 -22.14
C ARG A 70 -1.10 -15.28 -23.23
N SER A 71 -2.14 -14.49 -23.02
CA SER A 71 -2.68 -13.56 -24.03
C SER A 71 -2.53 -12.09 -23.66
N ILE A 72 -2.00 -11.78 -22.48
CA ILE A 72 -1.83 -10.42 -21.97
C ILE A 72 -0.37 -10.22 -21.60
N ASP A 73 0.24 -9.14 -22.10
CA ASP A 73 1.56 -8.72 -21.65
C ASP A 73 1.48 -8.32 -20.16
N VAL A 74 2.15 -9.11 -19.32
CA VAL A 74 2.23 -8.89 -17.88
C VAL A 74 3.67 -8.54 -17.54
N LEU A 75 3.88 -7.59 -16.63
CA LEU A 75 5.22 -7.23 -16.16
C LEU A 75 5.94 -8.39 -15.48
N LEU A 76 5.18 -9.32 -14.91
CA LEU A 76 5.67 -10.50 -14.19
C LEU A 76 4.94 -11.73 -14.73
N THR A 77 5.63 -12.57 -15.45
CA THR A 77 5.07 -13.84 -15.95
C THR A 77 5.45 -14.98 -15.01
N GLN A 78 4.46 -15.73 -14.55
CA GLN A 78 4.62 -16.90 -13.66
C GLN A 78 5.51 -18.03 -14.25
N MET A 79 5.77 -18.01 -15.56
CA MET A 79 6.48 -19.07 -16.25
C MET A 79 8.00 -19.11 -16.03
N ASN A 80 8.61 -18.05 -15.48
CA ASN A 80 10.05 -18.01 -15.18
C ASN A 80 10.27 -17.45 -13.76
N ILE A 81 10.13 -18.32 -12.76
CA ILE A 81 10.41 -18.00 -11.35
C ILE A 81 11.78 -17.32 -11.17
N PRO A 82 12.89 -17.79 -11.79
CA PRO A 82 14.18 -17.13 -11.64
C PRO A 82 14.25 -15.73 -12.25
N ALA A 83 13.40 -15.42 -13.24
CA ALA A 83 13.37 -14.10 -13.87
C ALA A 83 12.43 -13.11 -13.13
N ALA A 84 11.40 -13.60 -12.45
CA ALA A 84 10.46 -12.77 -11.69
C ALA A 84 11.09 -12.20 -10.40
N LEU A 85 11.99 -12.94 -9.78
CA LEU A 85 12.61 -12.57 -8.51
C LEU A 85 13.45 -11.27 -8.58
N PRO A 86 14.35 -11.08 -9.57
CA PRO A 86 15.11 -9.84 -9.70
C PRO A 86 14.21 -8.64 -10.06
N VAL A 87 13.11 -8.85 -10.78
CA VAL A 87 12.16 -7.78 -11.10
C VAL A 87 11.40 -7.35 -9.85
N LEU A 88 10.94 -8.28 -9.02
CA LEU A 88 10.29 -7.98 -7.74
C LEU A 88 11.24 -7.27 -6.78
N LEU A 89 12.49 -7.73 -6.68
CA LEU A 89 13.52 -7.07 -5.88
C LEU A 89 13.81 -5.66 -6.40
N GLY A 90 13.90 -5.47 -7.70
CA GLY A 90 14.06 -4.16 -8.32
C GLY A 90 12.93 -3.20 -7.95
N TRP A 91 11.68 -3.67 -8.03
CA TRP A 91 10.51 -2.89 -7.61
C TRP A 91 10.54 -2.56 -6.11
N ALA A 92 10.91 -3.52 -5.27
CA ALA A 92 11.03 -3.29 -3.83
C ALA A 92 12.11 -2.23 -3.52
N VAL A 93 13.26 -2.30 -4.18
CA VAL A 93 14.34 -1.30 -4.01
C VAL A 93 13.88 0.09 -4.47
N VAL A 94 13.23 0.20 -5.62
CA VAL A 94 12.68 1.47 -6.14
C VAL A 94 11.67 2.05 -5.14
N LEU A 95 10.76 1.22 -4.62
CA LEU A 95 9.75 1.64 -3.66
C LEU A 95 10.37 2.12 -2.34
N VAL A 96 11.32 1.37 -1.79
CA VAL A 96 12.05 1.75 -0.58
C VAL A 96 12.81 3.06 -0.80
N THR A 97 13.47 3.22 -1.95
CA THR A 97 14.20 4.45 -2.29
C THR A 97 13.24 5.65 -2.38
N LEU A 98 12.09 5.50 -3.04
CA LEU A 98 11.07 6.54 -3.11
C LEU A 98 10.54 6.93 -1.73
N LEU A 99 10.28 5.95 -0.86
CA LEU A 99 9.85 6.21 0.52
C LEU A 99 10.93 6.95 1.31
N VAL A 100 12.18 6.53 1.22
CA VAL A 100 13.30 7.19 1.90
C VAL A 100 13.44 8.64 1.42
N LEU A 101 13.39 8.87 0.10
CA LEU A 101 13.42 10.22 -0.46
C LEU A 101 12.22 11.05 0.02
N PHE A 102 11.02 10.49 0.01
CA PHE A 102 9.82 11.18 0.51
C PHE A 102 9.98 11.57 1.98
N PHE A 103 10.42 10.65 2.84
CA PHE A 103 10.62 10.95 4.26
C PHE A 103 11.80 11.90 4.55
N SER A 104 12.67 12.12 3.60
CA SER A 104 13.73 13.12 3.66
C SER A 104 13.25 14.53 3.31
N THR A 105 12.04 14.66 2.73
CA THR A 105 11.45 15.96 2.42
C THR A 105 10.85 16.63 3.67
N GLU A 106 10.58 17.92 3.59
CA GLU A 106 9.91 18.68 4.66
C GLU A 106 8.54 18.09 5.01
N LEU A 107 7.78 17.64 4.00
CA LEU A 107 6.48 16.98 4.21
C LEU A 107 6.64 15.66 4.97
N GLY A 108 7.64 14.86 4.63
CA GLY A 108 7.95 13.62 5.34
C GLY A 108 8.37 13.86 6.79
N CYS A 109 9.16 14.91 7.02
CA CYS A 109 9.56 15.33 8.37
C CYS A 109 8.34 15.77 9.19
N ALA A 110 7.46 16.61 8.63
CA ALA A 110 6.22 17.05 9.27
C ALA A 110 5.27 15.88 9.58
N LEU A 111 5.19 14.89 8.67
CA LEU A 111 4.41 13.67 8.87
C LEU A 111 4.93 12.86 10.05
N ARG A 112 6.24 12.66 10.15
CA ARG A 112 6.89 11.96 11.28
C ARG A 112 6.71 12.70 12.59
N ALA A 113 6.90 14.03 12.61
CA ALA A 113 6.69 14.87 13.78
C ALA A 113 5.24 14.78 14.28
N THR A 114 4.26 14.79 13.35
CA THR A 114 2.84 14.61 13.65
C THR A 114 2.55 13.24 14.26
N GLY A 115 3.24 12.19 13.82
CA GLY A 115 3.12 10.84 14.36
C GLY A 115 3.67 10.73 15.79
N CYS A 116 4.78 11.41 16.09
CA CYS A 116 5.40 11.41 17.43
C CYS A 116 4.62 12.24 18.44
N ASN A 117 4.29 13.49 18.10
CA ASN A 117 3.57 14.40 18.99
C ASN A 117 2.71 15.40 18.20
N PRO A 118 1.41 15.11 18.02
CA PRO A 118 0.52 15.96 17.24
C PRO A 118 0.27 17.33 17.89
N VAL A 119 0.37 17.44 19.23
CA VAL A 119 0.16 18.71 19.95
C VAL A 119 1.32 19.65 19.68
N MET A 120 2.54 19.15 19.80
CA MET A 120 3.76 19.94 19.54
C MET A 120 3.84 20.37 18.05
N SER A 121 3.48 19.46 17.14
CA SER A 121 3.47 19.78 15.70
C SER A 121 2.47 20.89 15.36
N ARG A 122 1.31 20.91 16.00
CA ARG A 122 0.35 22.03 15.87
C ARG A 122 0.88 23.33 16.40
N ALA A 123 1.58 23.31 17.52
CA ALA A 123 2.20 24.51 18.11
C ALA A 123 3.24 25.13 17.16
N GLN A 124 3.88 24.31 16.31
CA GLN A 124 4.81 24.74 15.26
C GLN A 124 4.12 25.13 13.95
N GLY A 125 2.78 25.18 13.90
CA GLY A 125 2.02 25.60 12.72
C GLY A 125 1.74 24.48 11.70
N VAL A 126 2.11 23.23 12.00
CA VAL A 126 1.84 22.09 11.09
C VAL A 126 0.37 21.70 11.16
N ASN A 127 -0.29 21.61 10.00
CA ASN A 127 -1.65 21.09 9.92
C ASN A 127 -1.66 19.55 10.09
N THR A 128 -1.81 19.10 11.32
CA THR A 128 -1.77 17.66 11.67
C THR A 128 -2.88 16.84 11.03
N GLY A 129 -4.04 17.45 10.75
CA GLY A 129 -5.14 16.78 10.04
C GLY A 129 -4.75 16.42 8.62
N LEU A 130 -4.22 17.39 7.89
CA LEU A 130 -3.77 17.20 6.52
C LEU A 130 -2.62 16.19 6.44
N MET A 131 -1.66 16.24 7.38
CA MET A 131 -0.57 15.27 7.45
C MET A 131 -1.07 13.83 7.65
N LYS A 132 -2.07 13.62 8.50
CA LYS A 132 -2.70 12.29 8.68
C LYS A 132 -3.36 11.79 7.41
N VAL A 133 -4.08 12.65 6.68
CA VAL A 133 -4.72 12.28 5.40
C VAL A 133 -3.66 11.90 4.36
N ILE A 134 -2.59 12.68 4.22
CA ILE A 134 -1.49 12.39 3.28
C ILE A 134 -0.81 11.05 3.63
N GLY A 135 -0.55 10.81 4.92
CA GLY A 135 0.07 9.56 5.37
C GLY A 135 -0.78 8.34 5.03
N LEU A 136 -2.08 8.40 5.29
CA LEU A 136 -3.02 7.32 4.96
C LEU A 136 -3.19 7.14 3.46
N ALA A 137 -3.22 8.22 2.68
CA ALA A 137 -3.29 8.17 1.23
C ALA A 137 -2.04 7.49 0.63
N LEU A 138 -0.85 7.90 1.06
CA LEU A 138 0.41 7.35 0.60
C LEU A 138 0.53 5.86 0.97
N SER A 139 0.19 5.50 2.20
CA SER A 139 0.19 4.10 2.65
C SER A 139 -0.70 3.21 1.79
N ASN A 140 -1.94 3.65 1.53
CA ASN A 140 -2.87 2.89 0.67
C ASN A 140 -2.40 2.83 -0.79
N ALA A 141 -1.72 3.86 -1.30
CA ALA A 141 -1.13 3.84 -2.64
C ALA A 141 -0.06 2.75 -2.78
N VAL A 142 0.82 2.62 -1.76
CA VAL A 142 1.85 1.57 -1.70
C VAL A 142 1.22 0.18 -1.62
N VAL A 143 0.20 0.00 -0.78
CA VAL A 143 -0.54 -1.27 -0.68
C VAL A 143 -1.22 -1.63 -2.00
N ALA A 144 -1.83 -0.67 -2.68
CA ALA A 144 -2.46 -0.89 -3.97
C ALA A 144 -1.43 -1.27 -5.06
N MET A 145 -0.23 -0.70 -5.02
CA MET A 145 0.86 -1.06 -5.91
C MET A 145 1.32 -2.50 -5.66
N SER A 146 1.53 -2.87 -4.41
CA SER A 146 1.86 -4.25 -4.02
C SER A 146 0.80 -5.25 -4.47
N GLY A 147 -0.49 -4.94 -4.24
CA GLY A 147 -1.61 -5.76 -4.70
C GLY A 147 -1.68 -5.91 -6.22
N GLY A 148 -1.33 -4.86 -6.97
CA GLY A 148 -1.24 -4.89 -8.44
C GLY A 148 -0.12 -5.81 -8.94
N LEU A 149 1.06 -5.77 -8.30
CA LEU A 149 2.19 -6.66 -8.60
C LEU A 149 1.86 -8.11 -8.26
N LEU A 150 1.25 -8.34 -7.10
CA LEU A 150 0.85 -9.67 -6.67
C LEU A 150 -0.18 -10.31 -7.60
N CYS A 151 -1.16 -9.53 -8.06
CA CYS A 151 -2.15 -9.96 -9.03
C CYS A 151 -1.51 -10.38 -10.37
N GLN A 152 -0.54 -9.62 -10.86
CA GLN A 152 0.19 -9.94 -12.09
C GLN A 152 1.07 -11.19 -11.92
N TYR A 153 1.72 -11.34 -10.76
CA TYR A 153 2.55 -12.50 -10.45
C TYR A 153 1.74 -13.79 -10.35
N GLN A 154 0.61 -13.76 -9.64
CA GLN A 154 -0.22 -14.94 -9.43
C GLN A 154 -1.08 -15.32 -10.65
N GLY A 155 -1.33 -14.37 -11.57
CA GLY A 155 -2.18 -14.59 -12.72
C GLY A 155 -3.67 -14.76 -12.40
N TYR A 156 -4.09 -14.42 -11.18
CA TYR A 156 -5.49 -14.37 -10.77
C TYR A 156 -5.70 -13.32 -9.68
N THR A 157 -6.93 -12.91 -9.49
CA THR A 157 -7.33 -11.97 -8.42
C THR A 157 -8.49 -12.55 -7.64
N ASP A 158 -8.33 -12.64 -6.32
CA ASP A 158 -9.40 -13.00 -5.39
C ASP A 158 -9.72 -11.78 -4.51
N VAL A 159 -10.99 -11.53 -4.27
CA VAL A 159 -11.46 -10.44 -3.40
C VAL A 159 -11.01 -10.63 -1.94
N ASN A 160 -10.76 -11.87 -1.52
CA ASN A 160 -10.32 -12.21 -0.16
C ASN A 160 -8.79 -12.24 0.03
N MET A 161 -8.03 -12.01 -1.03
CA MET A 161 -6.56 -12.13 -1.07
C MET A 161 -5.83 -11.28 0.00
N GLY A 162 -6.43 -10.14 0.39
CA GLY A 162 -5.87 -9.24 1.39
C GLY A 162 -6.20 -9.56 2.85
N ARG A 163 -7.08 -10.52 3.13
CA ARG A 163 -7.56 -10.75 4.51
C ARG A 163 -6.47 -11.21 5.49
N GLY A 164 -5.50 -11.99 5.04
CA GLY A 164 -4.36 -12.43 5.86
C GLY A 164 -3.22 -11.43 5.91
N ALA A 165 -3.12 -10.54 4.93
CA ALA A 165 -2.01 -9.61 4.79
C ALA A 165 -1.88 -8.63 5.98
N VAL A 166 -2.98 -8.26 6.61
CA VAL A 166 -2.99 -7.36 7.79
C VAL A 166 -2.23 -8.00 8.96
N VAL A 167 -2.47 -9.28 9.23
CA VAL A 167 -1.82 -10.00 10.35
C VAL A 167 -0.33 -10.18 10.06
N ILE A 168 0.01 -10.58 8.83
CA ILE A 168 1.41 -10.75 8.41
C ILE A 168 2.14 -9.41 8.46
N GLY A 169 1.54 -8.33 7.96
CA GLY A 169 2.13 -6.99 7.98
C GLY A 169 2.35 -6.48 9.41
N LEU A 170 1.40 -6.69 10.31
CA LEU A 170 1.54 -6.32 11.71
C LEU A 170 2.68 -7.11 12.39
N ALA A 171 2.72 -8.42 12.17
CA ALA A 171 3.78 -9.28 12.69
C ALA A 171 5.16 -8.84 12.17
N ALA A 172 5.29 -8.56 10.88
CA ALA A 172 6.52 -8.09 10.26
C ALA A 172 7.03 -6.78 10.89
N VAL A 173 6.12 -5.82 11.12
CA VAL A 173 6.47 -4.53 11.78
C VAL A 173 6.93 -4.77 13.21
N VAL A 174 6.23 -5.61 14.00
CA VAL A 174 6.59 -5.92 15.39
C VAL A 174 7.95 -6.61 15.46
N ILE A 175 8.20 -7.60 14.60
CA ILE A 175 9.49 -8.30 14.53
C ILE A 175 10.60 -7.32 14.14
N GLY A 176 10.36 -6.48 13.12
CA GLY A 176 11.34 -5.48 12.71
C GLY A 176 11.67 -4.47 13.80
N GLN A 177 10.68 -4.02 14.56
CA GLN A 177 10.92 -3.15 15.71
C GLN A 177 11.70 -3.85 16.84
N ALA A 178 11.40 -5.13 17.09
CA ALA A 178 12.11 -5.89 18.12
C ALA A 178 13.58 -6.18 17.77
N VAL A 179 13.86 -6.49 16.51
CA VAL A 179 15.20 -6.88 16.03
C VAL A 179 16.08 -5.66 15.75
N LEU A 180 15.56 -4.68 15.03
CA LEU A 180 16.34 -3.51 14.57
C LEU A 180 16.18 -2.28 15.47
N GLY A 181 15.11 -2.17 16.23
CA GLY A 181 14.85 -1.03 17.12
C GLY A 181 15.90 -0.88 18.23
N ARG A 182 16.66 -1.92 18.49
CA ARG A 182 17.75 -1.95 19.50
C ARG A 182 19.07 -1.37 19.00
N HIS A 183 19.30 -1.30 17.66
CA HIS A 183 20.57 -0.94 17.05
C HIS A 183 20.51 0.17 16.01
N GLY A 184 19.31 0.62 15.61
CA GLY A 184 19.15 1.62 14.57
C GLY A 184 18.02 2.60 14.87
N GLY A 185 18.07 3.77 14.25
CA GLY A 185 16.98 4.74 14.36
C GLY A 185 15.65 4.12 13.89
N HIS A 186 14.54 4.61 14.43
CA HIS A 186 13.17 4.10 14.17
C HIS A 186 12.82 3.82 12.70
N MET A 187 13.45 4.52 11.76
CA MET A 187 13.21 4.33 10.32
C MET A 187 13.84 3.06 9.79
N ALA A 188 15.07 2.76 10.20
CA ALA A 188 15.76 1.54 9.76
C ALA A 188 15.07 0.28 10.30
N ALA A 189 14.55 0.34 11.52
CA ALA A 189 13.79 -0.74 12.15
C ALA A 189 12.47 -1.04 11.42
N GLN A 190 11.73 -0.01 11.01
CA GLN A 190 10.46 -0.18 10.29
C GLN A 190 10.67 -0.71 8.87
N LEU A 191 11.68 -0.18 8.17
CA LEU A 191 12.02 -0.64 6.82
C LEU A 191 12.56 -2.08 6.84
N GLY A 192 13.40 -2.41 7.83
CA GLY A 192 13.91 -3.77 8.01
C GLY A 192 12.81 -4.78 8.34
N GLY A 193 11.79 -4.39 9.11
CA GLY A 193 10.64 -5.23 9.39
C GLY A 193 9.80 -5.57 8.16
N VAL A 194 9.69 -4.63 7.24
CA VAL A 194 8.97 -4.84 5.97
C VAL A 194 9.76 -5.74 5.01
N VAL A 195 11.10 -5.72 5.08
CA VAL A 195 11.96 -6.52 4.19
C VAL A 195 12.14 -7.95 4.70
N LEU A 196 12.10 -8.16 6.03
CA LEU A 196 12.32 -9.47 6.66
C LEU A 196 11.04 -10.28 6.90
N GLY A 197 9.87 -9.67 6.85
CA GLY A 197 8.56 -10.33 6.98
C GLY A 197 7.93 -10.63 5.67
#